data_8cacd4de224a69dbe30e5ea2aaa45f18
#
_entry.id   8cacd4de224a69dbe30e5ea2aaa45f18
#
_cell.length_a   1.000
_cell.length_b   1.000
_cell.length_c   1.000
_cell.angle_alpha   90.00
_cell.angle_beta   90.00
_cell.angle_gamma   90.00
#
_symmetry.space_group_name_H-M   'P 1'
#
loop_
_entity.id
_entity.type
_entity.pdbx_description
1 polymer ?
#
loop_
_entity_poly.entity_id
_entity_poly.type
_entity_poly.pdbx_seq_one_letter_code
_entity_poly.pdbx_strand_id
1 'polypeptide(L)'
;MEQTEPTNIATEGQIQNSPSSAESFLMAMPSFLNTVYSNGWHFPFGYGACIYIRDLMTGDLLQSSQNYTIHFKYWAQDKYQGDGYVFSQFVNTYYFQQVLACNNMIGAVNPDNATDQQLGYLGAGLAFRAMCYLDMARMYEFLPNDKVSSINAEGNDVKGLTVPIVTAEMNQADALNNPRATHEEMFNFIEDDLNKAEQNIVNLTDTRSNVLPDLACVYGLKARLYMWNENYDKAAEYARKAINTAKVSPMTEYDCTNYKTGFNDISKWMWGSQQTSENSTVKTGIVNWTSWLSNQTTYGYVGYGEANNDYNEIDKRMYERISDTDFRKLEFKAPEGSELADKVIQIPDMKELAAERMPAYSSVKFRPNEGNASDPNIGAASAYPLMRVEEMYFIEAEATAHSNPAKGKELVESFMRTYRDPNYTCNVTSTDDVIEEIVFQKRVELWGEGQTFFDIKRLNYSVTRGYPGTNWYDLTRLNTDGRPAWMNLVLLSTEGNNNQAVRGMNNPDPSDVYTIWKEQ
;
A
#
# COMPACT_ATOMS: atom_id res chain seq x y z
N MET A 1 -12.41 47.92 20.27
CA MET A 1 -12.80 47.59 18.89
C MET A 1 -13.25 46.13 18.94
N GLU A 2 -14.56 45.91 18.84
CA GLU A 2 -15.09 44.56 18.70
C GLU A 2 -14.64 44.02 17.35
N GLN A 3 -13.94 42.90 17.37
CA GLN A 3 -13.59 42.15 16.15
C GLN A 3 -14.89 41.52 15.63
N THR A 4 -15.45 42.09 14.57
CA THR A 4 -16.60 41.49 13.89
C THR A 4 -16.16 40.22 13.20
N GLU A 5 -16.62 39.09 13.72
CA GLU A 5 -16.41 37.79 13.07
C GLU A 5 -17.11 37.74 11.72
N PRO A 6 -16.49 37.13 10.68
CA PRO A 6 -17.15 37.01 9.39
C PRO A 6 -18.42 36.15 9.52
N THR A 7 -19.52 36.63 9.04
CA THR A 7 -20.83 35.94 9.13
C THR A 7 -20.98 34.77 8.15
N ASN A 8 -20.05 34.60 7.23
CA ASN A 8 -20.10 33.59 6.14
C ASN A 8 -19.00 32.50 6.20
N ILE A 9 -18.12 32.56 7.22
CA ILE A 9 -17.06 31.57 7.42
C ILE A 9 -17.10 31.19 8.90
N ALA A 10 -17.23 29.89 9.18
CA ALA A 10 -17.13 29.41 10.56
C ALA A 10 -15.74 29.69 11.11
N THR A 11 -15.66 30.27 12.31
CA THR A 11 -14.38 30.47 12.99
C THR A 11 -13.86 29.14 13.53
N GLU A 12 -12.55 29.07 13.77
CA GLU A 12 -11.90 27.88 14.35
C GLU A 12 -12.58 27.42 15.64
N GLY A 13 -12.95 28.36 16.53
CA GLY A 13 -13.71 28.08 17.76
C GLY A 13 -15.15 27.59 17.52
N GLN A 14 -15.77 27.94 16.39
CA GLN A 14 -17.09 27.42 16.00
C GLN A 14 -17.04 26.03 15.40
N ILE A 15 -15.90 25.64 14.80
CA ILE A 15 -15.65 24.33 14.21
C ILE A 15 -15.28 23.31 15.29
N GLN A 16 -14.47 23.74 16.26
CA GLN A 16 -14.02 22.88 17.34
C GLN A 16 -15.19 22.30 18.14
N ASN A 17 -15.18 20.99 18.31
CA ASN A 17 -16.21 20.24 19.04
C ASN A 17 -17.65 20.39 18.49
N SER A 18 -17.81 20.88 17.25
CA SER A 18 -19.08 20.78 16.54
C SER A 18 -19.30 19.34 16.06
N PRO A 19 -20.36 18.63 16.50
CA PRO A 19 -20.58 17.23 16.13
C PRO A 19 -20.65 17.01 14.62
N SER A 20 -21.35 17.90 13.89
CA SER A 20 -21.51 17.79 12.43
C SER A 20 -20.20 18.07 11.66
N SER A 21 -19.38 19.01 12.16
CA SER A 21 -18.07 19.29 11.56
C SER A 21 -17.11 18.14 11.80
N ALA A 22 -17.04 17.61 13.01
CA ALA A 22 -16.18 16.49 13.36
C ALA A 22 -16.50 15.23 12.53
N GLU A 23 -17.78 14.89 12.35
CA GLU A 23 -18.19 13.76 11.51
C GLU A 23 -17.87 13.98 10.03
N SER A 24 -18.04 15.20 9.52
CA SER A 24 -17.69 15.54 8.14
C SER A 24 -16.20 15.39 7.88
N PHE A 25 -15.33 15.86 8.79
CA PHE A 25 -13.88 15.67 8.68
C PHE A 25 -13.46 14.22 8.85
N LEU A 26 -14.12 13.45 9.73
CA LEU A 26 -13.89 12.03 9.87
C LEU A 26 -14.10 11.31 8.54
N MET A 27 -15.21 11.54 7.85
CA MET A 27 -15.54 10.87 6.60
C MET A 27 -14.78 11.42 5.38
N ALA A 28 -14.19 12.60 5.47
CA ALA A 28 -13.34 13.15 4.43
C ALA A 28 -12.07 12.29 4.22
N MET A 29 -11.51 11.74 5.29
CA MET A 29 -10.27 10.92 5.21
C MET A 29 -10.45 9.64 4.36
N PRO A 30 -11.41 8.74 4.64
CA PRO A 30 -11.63 7.57 3.80
C PRO A 30 -12.16 7.91 2.40
N SER A 31 -12.92 9.00 2.25
CA SER A 31 -13.41 9.43 0.94
C SER A 31 -12.26 9.90 0.04
N PHE A 32 -11.25 10.54 0.60
CA PHE A 32 -10.09 11.01 -0.14
C PHE A 32 -9.25 9.86 -0.73
N LEU A 33 -9.28 8.68 -0.11
CA LEU A 33 -8.61 7.48 -0.65
C LEU A 33 -9.07 7.13 -2.07
N ASN A 34 -10.30 7.52 -2.45
CA ASN A 34 -10.95 7.22 -3.73
C ASN A 34 -11.18 8.48 -4.59
N THR A 35 -10.33 9.48 -4.47
CA THR A 35 -10.43 10.73 -5.23
C THR A 35 -9.46 10.73 -6.40
N VAL A 36 -9.95 11.08 -7.60
CA VAL A 36 -9.10 11.30 -8.78
C VAL A 36 -8.33 12.59 -8.62
N TYR A 37 -7.00 12.51 -8.70
CA TYR A 37 -6.12 13.68 -8.57
C TYR A 37 -6.21 14.65 -9.75
N SER A 38 -6.36 14.13 -10.98
CA SER A 38 -6.42 14.96 -12.19
C SER A 38 -7.23 14.28 -13.28
N ASN A 39 -8.15 14.99 -13.88
CA ASN A 39 -9.03 14.48 -14.93
C ASN A 39 -8.34 14.23 -16.29
N GLY A 40 -7.09 14.63 -16.46
CA GLY A 40 -6.34 14.46 -17.71
C GLY A 40 -5.48 13.19 -17.75
N TRP A 41 -5.45 12.40 -16.65
CA TRP A 41 -4.54 11.28 -16.51
C TRP A 41 -5.31 10.01 -16.12
N HIS A 42 -4.80 8.84 -16.50
CA HIS A 42 -5.51 7.57 -16.29
C HIS A 42 -5.04 6.80 -15.06
N PHE A 43 -3.91 7.16 -14.47
CA PHE A 43 -3.30 6.47 -13.34
C PHE A 43 -3.70 7.00 -11.94
N PRO A 44 -4.15 8.27 -11.72
CA PRO A 44 -4.18 8.84 -10.39
C PRO A 44 -5.52 8.59 -9.67
N PHE A 45 -5.81 7.34 -9.38
CA PHE A 45 -7.04 6.91 -8.70
C PHE A 45 -6.88 6.82 -7.16
N GLY A 46 -6.26 7.80 -6.56
CA GLY A 46 -6.13 7.91 -5.12
C GLY A 46 -5.11 6.95 -4.51
N TYR A 47 -5.37 6.48 -3.29
CA TYR A 47 -4.47 5.58 -2.56
C TYR A 47 -4.25 4.25 -3.28
N GLY A 48 -5.28 3.75 -3.94
CA GLY A 48 -5.16 2.55 -4.76
C GLY A 48 -4.06 2.62 -5.82
N ALA A 49 -3.87 3.80 -6.43
CA ALA A 49 -2.76 4.02 -7.35
C ALA A 49 -1.39 3.96 -6.66
N CYS A 50 -1.27 4.50 -5.44
CA CYS A 50 -0.04 4.40 -4.66
C CYS A 50 0.30 2.95 -4.29
N ILE A 51 -0.71 2.13 -3.96
CA ILE A 51 -0.54 0.68 -3.75
C ILE A 51 0.01 0.03 -5.02
N TYR A 52 -0.62 0.26 -6.16
CA TYR A 52 -0.23 -0.36 -7.44
C TYR A 52 1.18 0.06 -7.87
N ILE A 53 1.54 1.34 -7.72
CA ILE A 53 2.89 1.84 -7.97
C ILE A 53 3.92 1.06 -7.16
N ARG A 54 3.68 0.87 -5.86
CA ARG A 54 4.60 0.14 -4.99
C ARG A 54 4.82 -1.30 -5.46
N ASP A 55 3.77 -2.00 -5.86
CA ASP A 55 3.90 -3.37 -6.34
C ASP A 55 4.61 -3.46 -7.70
N LEU A 56 4.34 -2.55 -8.62
CA LEU A 56 5.07 -2.46 -9.90
C LEU A 56 6.57 -2.19 -9.74
N MET A 57 6.98 -1.62 -8.60
CA MET A 57 8.38 -1.38 -8.25
C MET A 57 9.07 -2.60 -7.64
N THR A 58 8.36 -3.69 -7.40
CA THR A 58 8.90 -4.96 -6.89
C THR A 58 9.32 -5.91 -8.01
N GLY A 59 9.73 -7.11 -7.65
CA GLY A 59 9.95 -8.23 -8.55
C GLY A 59 8.78 -9.23 -8.57
N ASP A 60 7.61 -8.86 -8.07
CA ASP A 60 6.50 -9.78 -7.81
C ASP A 60 5.33 -9.61 -8.77
N LEU A 61 4.99 -8.36 -9.09
CA LEU A 61 3.91 -7.99 -9.98
C LEU A 61 4.43 -7.36 -11.25
N LEU A 62 4.00 -7.87 -12.39
CA LEU A 62 4.34 -7.33 -13.71
C LEU A 62 3.10 -7.09 -14.56
N GLN A 63 3.26 -6.26 -15.58
CA GLN A 63 2.31 -6.11 -16.68
C GLN A 63 2.84 -6.84 -17.91
N SER A 64 2.00 -7.66 -18.55
CA SER A 64 2.40 -8.61 -19.60
C SER A 64 2.83 -7.97 -20.92
N SER A 65 2.40 -6.76 -21.21
CA SER A 65 2.67 -6.10 -22.50
C SER A 65 2.94 -4.60 -22.37
N GLN A 66 3.25 -3.94 -23.49
CA GLN A 66 3.51 -2.48 -23.55
C GLN A 66 2.32 -1.70 -24.13
N ASN A 67 1.12 -2.06 -23.82
CA ASN A 67 -0.03 -1.33 -24.34
C ASN A 67 -0.20 0.08 -23.70
N TYR A 68 -1.39 0.64 -23.75
CA TYR A 68 -1.74 2.01 -23.42
C TYR A 68 -1.40 2.48 -21.99
N THR A 69 -0.89 1.64 -21.12
CA THR A 69 -0.62 1.90 -19.70
C THR A 69 0.65 2.73 -19.44
N ILE A 70 0.90 3.74 -20.24
CA ILE A 70 2.17 4.48 -20.40
C ILE A 70 2.86 4.83 -19.08
N HIS A 71 2.18 5.46 -18.13
CA HIS A 71 2.82 5.94 -16.90
C HIS A 71 3.31 4.80 -16.00
N PHE A 72 2.46 3.85 -15.68
CA PHE A 72 2.84 2.70 -14.86
C PHE A 72 3.99 1.91 -15.50
N LYS A 73 4.00 1.77 -16.82
CA LYS A 73 5.10 1.11 -17.53
C LYS A 73 6.40 1.87 -17.50
N TYR A 74 6.37 3.18 -17.61
CA TYR A 74 7.58 3.99 -17.45
C TYR A 74 8.17 3.82 -16.05
N TRP A 75 7.33 3.79 -15.01
CA TRP A 75 7.81 3.61 -13.65
C TRP A 75 8.33 2.19 -13.40
N ALA A 76 7.69 1.18 -13.97
CA ALA A 76 8.22 -0.19 -13.97
C ALA A 76 9.53 -0.35 -14.78
N GLN A 77 9.81 0.57 -15.71
CA GLN A 77 11.04 0.63 -16.51
C GLN A 77 12.12 1.52 -15.90
N ASP A 78 12.00 1.95 -14.65
CA ASP A 78 12.94 2.87 -14.00
C ASP A 78 13.06 4.23 -14.73
N LYS A 79 11.92 4.80 -15.18
CA LYS A 79 11.90 6.03 -15.95
C LYS A 79 10.98 7.09 -15.36
N TYR A 80 11.37 8.35 -15.52
CA TYR A 80 10.53 9.51 -15.20
C TYR A 80 10.08 9.56 -13.73
N GLN A 81 10.98 9.24 -12.80
CA GLN A 81 10.71 9.24 -11.36
C GLN A 81 11.38 10.42 -10.63
N GLY A 82 12.11 11.27 -11.34
CA GLY A 82 12.73 12.47 -10.80
C GLY A 82 11.72 13.55 -10.35
N ASP A 83 12.21 14.59 -9.75
CA ASP A 83 11.44 15.64 -9.06
C ASP A 83 10.56 16.51 -9.97
N GLY A 84 10.91 16.62 -11.25
CA GLY A 84 10.14 17.37 -12.25
C GLY A 84 9.03 16.57 -12.96
N TYR A 85 8.86 15.30 -12.65
CA TYR A 85 7.92 14.43 -13.33
C TYR A 85 6.58 14.26 -12.59
N VAL A 86 5.57 13.84 -13.35
CA VAL A 86 4.21 13.62 -12.82
C VAL A 86 4.15 12.55 -11.74
N PHE A 87 5.11 11.63 -11.69
CA PHE A 87 5.25 10.65 -10.63
C PHE A 87 5.39 11.32 -9.26
N SER A 88 6.44 12.14 -9.11
CA SER A 88 6.73 12.85 -7.87
C SER A 88 5.61 13.84 -7.54
N GLN A 89 5.05 14.52 -8.57
CA GLN A 89 3.90 15.41 -8.40
C GLN A 89 2.70 14.68 -7.81
N PHE A 90 2.33 13.55 -8.37
CA PHE A 90 1.16 12.80 -7.90
C PHE A 90 1.37 12.27 -6.48
N VAL A 91 2.44 11.51 -6.24
CA VAL A 91 2.66 10.85 -4.95
C VAL A 91 2.78 11.87 -3.83
N ASN A 92 3.62 12.90 -4.02
CA ASN A 92 3.82 13.94 -3.02
C ASN A 92 2.51 14.69 -2.72
N THR A 93 1.82 15.17 -3.76
CA THR A 93 0.57 15.94 -3.58
C THR A 93 -0.52 15.09 -2.95
N TYR A 94 -0.67 13.84 -3.37
CA TYR A 94 -1.67 12.93 -2.80
C TYR A 94 -1.49 12.77 -1.29
N TYR A 95 -0.29 12.41 -0.83
CA TYR A 95 -0.05 12.17 0.59
C TYR A 95 -0.19 13.43 1.44
N PHE A 96 0.31 14.58 0.99
CA PHE A 96 0.16 15.82 1.75
C PHE A 96 -1.27 16.35 1.77
N GLN A 97 -2.07 16.11 0.74
CA GLN A 97 -3.51 16.39 0.79
C GLN A 97 -4.25 15.45 1.75
N GLN A 98 -3.87 14.18 1.80
CA GLN A 98 -4.41 13.24 2.79
C GLN A 98 -4.02 13.66 4.22
N VAL A 99 -2.77 14.08 4.43
CA VAL A 99 -2.31 14.64 5.72
C VAL A 99 -3.13 15.89 6.09
N LEU A 100 -3.44 16.76 5.14
CA LEU A 100 -4.31 17.93 5.39
C LEU A 100 -5.70 17.49 5.86
N ALA A 101 -6.29 16.48 5.24
CA ALA A 101 -7.58 15.93 5.69
C ALA A 101 -7.49 15.38 7.12
N CYS A 102 -6.40 14.68 7.45
CA CYS A 102 -6.15 14.21 8.81
C CYS A 102 -5.96 15.35 9.81
N ASN A 103 -5.19 16.37 9.46
CA ASN A 103 -4.98 17.55 10.30
C ASN A 103 -6.28 18.32 10.56
N ASN A 104 -7.15 18.44 9.56
CA ASN A 104 -8.48 19.05 9.74
C ASN A 104 -9.34 18.25 10.73
N MET A 105 -9.28 16.90 10.68
CA MET A 105 -9.99 16.07 11.67
C MET A 105 -9.41 16.25 13.07
N ILE A 106 -8.09 16.21 13.21
CA ILE A 106 -7.39 16.35 14.49
C ILE A 106 -7.67 17.73 15.09
N GLY A 107 -7.54 18.81 14.30
CA GLY A 107 -7.79 20.18 14.74
C GLY A 107 -9.27 20.48 15.08
N ALA A 108 -10.21 19.68 14.58
CA ALA A 108 -11.64 19.83 14.89
C ALA A 108 -12.02 19.35 16.30
N VAL A 109 -11.13 18.66 17.01
CA VAL A 109 -11.41 18.11 18.34
C VAL A 109 -10.44 18.69 19.36
N ASN A 110 -10.97 19.43 20.35
CA ASN A 110 -10.21 19.78 21.54
C ASN A 110 -10.45 18.70 22.60
N PRO A 111 -9.44 17.93 22.98
CA PRO A 111 -9.59 16.80 23.92
C PRO A 111 -10.15 17.21 25.30
N ASP A 112 -9.85 18.41 25.76
CA ASP A 112 -10.26 18.89 27.10
C ASP A 112 -11.78 19.03 27.24
N ASN A 113 -12.49 19.23 26.12
CA ASN A 113 -13.93 19.46 26.10
C ASN A 113 -14.69 18.50 25.16
N ALA A 114 -14.01 17.47 24.64
CA ALA A 114 -14.59 16.55 23.70
C ALA A 114 -15.50 15.52 24.37
N THR A 115 -16.52 15.07 23.64
CA THR A 115 -17.29 13.88 23.99
C THR A 115 -16.47 12.61 23.67
N ASP A 116 -16.85 11.48 24.27
CA ASP A 116 -16.22 10.18 23.96
C ASP A 116 -16.24 9.89 22.45
N GLN A 117 -17.35 10.17 21.77
CA GLN A 117 -17.46 10.00 20.33
C GLN A 117 -16.43 10.84 19.55
N GLN A 118 -16.25 12.10 19.93
CA GLN A 118 -15.26 12.99 19.31
C GLN A 118 -13.84 12.55 19.60
N LEU A 119 -13.56 12.02 20.79
CA LEU A 119 -12.29 11.39 21.11
C LEU A 119 -12.04 10.16 20.21
N GLY A 120 -13.05 9.33 19.94
CA GLY A 120 -12.97 8.26 18.97
C GLY A 120 -12.62 8.75 17.57
N TYR A 121 -13.19 9.86 17.13
CA TYR A 121 -12.88 10.50 15.84
C TYR A 121 -11.45 11.04 15.79
N LEU A 122 -10.99 11.66 16.87
CA LEU A 122 -9.59 12.07 17.03
C LEU A 122 -8.65 10.88 16.90
N GLY A 123 -8.95 9.76 17.56
CA GLY A 123 -8.17 8.52 17.47
C GLY A 123 -8.07 8.02 16.03
N ALA A 124 -9.16 8.06 15.25
CA ALA A 124 -9.15 7.70 13.84
C ALA A 124 -8.30 8.66 13.00
N GLY A 125 -8.41 9.99 13.24
CA GLY A 125 -7.61 11.00 12.56
C GLY A 125 -6.10 10.81 12.76
N LEU A 126 -5.70 10.54 13.99
CA LEU A 126 -4.31 10.26 14.36
C LEU A 126 -3.80 8.96 13.70
N ALA A 127 -4.63 7.90 13.66
CA ALA A 127 -4.27 6.64 12.99
C ALA A 127 -4.09 6.82 11.47
N PHE A 128 -4.98 7.58 10.81
CA PHE A 128 -4.81 7.91 9.39
C PHE A 128 -3.55 8.73 9.12
N ARG A 129 -3.26 9.74 9.96
CA ARG A 129 -2.05 10.56 9.82
C ARG A 129 -0.79 9.73 10.01
N ALA A 130 -0.77 8.88 11.03
CA ALA A 130 0.32 7.94 11.27
C ALA A 130 0.53 6.98 10.08
N MET A 131 -0.52 6.45 9.46
CA MET A 131 -0.43 5.62 8.25
C MET A 131 0.25 6.40 7.11
N CYS A 132 -0.18 7.64 6.86
CA CYS A 132 0.37 8.47 5.79
C CYS A 132 1.86 8.76 6.00
N TYR A 133 2.24 9.18 7.19
CA TYR A 133 3.64 9.47 7.50
C TYR A 133 4.52 8.23 7.52
N LEU A 134 4.02 7.11 8.00
CA LEU A 134 4.75 5.85 7.96
C LEU A 134 4.99 5.37 6.52
N ASP A 135 4.00 5.50 5.64
CA ASP A 135 4.17 5.18 4.22
C ASP A 135 5.21 6.11 3.58
N MET A 136 5.06 7.43 3.76
CA MET A 136 6.01 8.40 3.22
C MET A 136 7.42 8.18 3.78
N ALA A 137 7.57 7.99 5.09
CA ALA A 137 8.88 7.72 5.69
C ALA A 137 9.56 6.55 4.98
N ARG A 138 8.87 5.42 4.88
CA ARG A 138 9.40 4.20 4.26
C ARG A 138 9.67 4.35 2.75
N MET A 139 8.93 5.21 2.03
CA MET A 139 9.17 5.45 0.60
C MET A 139 10.31 6.45 0.36
N TYR A 140 10.41 7.52 1.14
CA TYR A 140 11.34 8.63 0.87
C TYR A 140 12.67 8.53 1.59
N GLU A 141 12.75 7.79 2.71
CA GLU A 141 13.99 7.65 3.46
C GLU A 141 15.07 6.94 2.65
N PHE A 142 16.26 7.56 2.62
CA PHE A 142 17.46 6.93 2.08
C PHE A 142 18.15 6.15 3.19
N LEU A 143 18.04 4.81 3.16
CA LEU A 143 18.51 3.96 4.26
C LEU A 143 20.05 3.86 4.31
N PRO A 144 20.65 3.69 5.51
CA PRO A 144 22.11 3.70 5.69
C PRO A 144 22.86 2.59 4.93
N ASN A 145 22.23 1.43 4.71
CA ASN A 145 22.82 0.27 4.03
C ASN A 145 22.51 0.20 2.54
N ASP A 146 22.09 1.31 1.92
CA ASP A 146 21.84 1.37 0.49
C ASP A 146 23.14 1.25 -0.31
N LYS A 147 23.10 0.55 -1.44
CA LYS A 147 24.26 0.38 -2.33
C LYS A 147 24.43 1.53 -3.32
N VAL A 148 23.37 2.29 -3.56
CA VAL A 148 23.46 3.53 -4.36
C VAL A 148 23.87 4.71 -3.47
N SER A 149 24.43 5.76 -4.06
CA SER A 149 24.90 6.93 -3.32
C SER A 149 23.73 7.75 -2.78
N SER A 150 23.82 8.14 -1.50
CA SER A 150 22.94 9.12 -0.88
C SER A 150 23.36 10.57 -1.11
N ILE A 151 24.48 10.78 -1.81
CA ILE A 151 24.94 12.12 -2.18
C ILE A 151 24.16 12.58 -3.41
N ASN A 152 23.39 13.64 -3.27
CA ASN A 152 22.60 14.20 -4.36
C ASN A 152 23.41 15.08 -5.32
N ALA A 153 22.76 15.63 -6.35
CA ALA A 153 23.41 16.44 -7.37
C ALA A 153 24.02 17.74 -6.81
N GLU A 154 23.51 18.27 -5.71
CA GLU A 154 24.00 19.44 -5.00
C GLU A 154 25.17 19.11 -4.06
N GLY A 155 25.53 17.84 -3.92
CA GLY A 155 26.62 17.37 -3.05
C GLY A 155 26.21 17.15 -1.59
N ASN A 156 24.93 17.16 -1.27
CA ASN A 156 24.44 16.94 0.08
C ASN A 156 24.15 15.46 0.33
N ASP A 157 24.50 14.98 1.54
CA ASP A 157 24.11 13.65 2.02
C ASP A 157 22.68 13.68 2.57
N VAL A 158 21.78 12.92 1.95
CA VAL A 158 20.36 12.86 2.33
C VAL A 158 20.00 11.58 3.09
N LYS A 159 21.01 10.85 3.55
CA LYS A 159 20.83 9.60 4.29
C LYS A 159 20.00 9.81 5.56
N GLY A 160 19.01 8.96 5.79
CA GLY A 160 18.13 8.98 6.96
C GLY A 160 17.12 10.13 6.98
N LEU A 161 17.01 10.92 5.88
CA LEU A 161 16.00 11.96 5.77
C LEU A 161 14.70 11.40 5.18
N THR A 162 13.58 11.66 5.86
CA THR A 162 12.24 11.26 5.44
C THR A 162 11.55 12.40 4.65
N VAL A 163 10.43 12.90 5.11
CA VAL A 163 9.69 14.03 4.53
C VAL A 163 9.47 15.12 5.60
N PRO A 164 9.12 16.36 5.24
CA PRO A 164 8.71 17.36 6.20
C PRO A 164 7.47 16.94 7.00
N ILE A 165 7.43 17.24 8.29
CA ILE A 165 6.25 16.99 9.14
C ILE A 165 5.37 18.25 9.13
N VAL A 166 4.09 18.08 8.79
CA VAL A 166 3.08 19.14 8.77
C VAL A 166 1.97 18.78 9.75
N THR A 167 1.71 19.64 10.72
CA THR A 167 0.68 19.43 11.75
C THR A 167 -0.47 20.44 11.64
N ALA A 168 -1.54 20.22 12.39
CA ALA A 168 -2.68 21.13 12.44
C ALA A 168 -2.33 22.50 13.02
N GLU A 169 -1.32 22.57 13.90
CA GLU A 169 -0.90 23.78 14.60
C GLU A 169 0.13 24.59 13.80
N MET A 170 0.67 24.05 12.70
CA MET A 170 1.71 24.71 11.90
C MET A 170 1.17 25.93 11.20
N ASN A 171 1.80 27.07 11.41
CA ASN A 171 1.49 28.31 10.71
C ASN A 171 2.26 28.43 9.38
N GLN A 172 1.89 29.41 8.55
CA GLN A 172 2.52 29.64 7.26
C GLN A 172 4.05 29.91 7.35
N ALA A 173 4.50 30.62 8.38
CA ALA A 173 5.92 30.93 8.52
C ALA A 173 6.74 29.66 8.82
N ASP A 174 6.22 28.77 9.64
CA ASP A 174 6.83 27.46 9.93
C ASP A 174 6.87 26.61 8.66
N ALA A 175 5.80 26.56 7.88
CA ALA A 175 5.72 25.80 6.63
C ALA A 175 6.76 26.27 5.58
N LEU A 176 7.10 27.55 5.54
CA LEU A 176 8.11 28.12 4.63
C LEU A 176 9.55 27.67 4.93
N ASN A 177 9.81 27.13 6.11
CA ASN A 177 11.13 26.67 6.55
C ASN A 177 11.06 25.35 7.34
N ASN A 178 10.40 24.36 6.79
CA ASN A 178 10.14 23.05 7.39
C ASN A 178 11.06 21.98 6.76
N PRO A 179 12.17 21.59 7.40
CA PRO A 179 13.10 20.63 6.82
C PRO A 179 12.51 19.22 6.73
N ARG A 180 13.16 18.38 5.95
CA ARG A 180 12.93 16.93 6.00
C ARG A 180 13.27 16.42 7.40
N ALA A 181 12.36 15.68 8.01
CA ALA A 181 12.59 15.06 9.30
C ALA A 181 13.58 13.90 9.17
N THR A 182 14.44 13.77 10.17
CA THR A 182 15.28 12.58 10.32
C THR A 182 14.46 11.34 10.64
N HIS A 183 15.07 10.16 10.52
CA HIS A 183 14.45 8.90 10.93
C HIS A 183 13.91 8.97 12.37
N GLU A 184 14.73 9.44 13.32
CA GLU A 184 14.35 9.53 14.73
C GLU A 184 13.20 10.51 14.98
N GLU A 185 13.25 11.70 14.39
CA GLU A 185 12.17 12.69 14.51
C GLU A 185 10.85 12.16 13.95
N MET A 186 10.88 11.51 12.80
CA MET A 186 9.72 10.94 12.17
C MET A 186 9.17 9.75 12.96
N PHE A 187 10.04 8.87 13.46
CA PHE A 187 9.64 7.76 14.32
C PHE A 187 8.94 8.27 15.57
N ASN A 188 9.51 9.22 16.28
CA ASN A 188 8.94 9.78 17.49
C ASN A 188 7.59 10.47 17.22
N PHE A 189 7.45 11.16 16.10
CA PHE A 189 6.20 11.80 15.69
C PHE A 189 5.10 10.76 15.43
N ILE A 190 5.39 9.70 14.67
CA ILE A 190 4.44 8.64 14.36
C ILE A 190 4.08 7.83 15.63
N GLU A 191 5.07 7.55 16.49
CA GLU A 191 4.84 6.84 17.75
C GLU A 191 3.92 7.65 18.68
N ASP A 192 4.10 8.97 18.77
CA ASP A 192 3.25 9.86 19.57
C ASP A 192 1.80 9.88 19.05
N ASP A 193 1.62 10.00 17.72
CA ASP A 193 0.31 9.90 17.10
C ASP A 193 -0.37 8.56 17.41
N LEU A 194 0.35 7.45 17.30
CA LEU A 194 -0.19 6.13 17.58
C LEU A 194 -0.46 5.88 19.07
N ASN A 195 0.32 6.47 19.97
CA ASN A 195 0.06 6.41 21.41
C ASN A 195 -1.22 7.17 21.77
N LYS A 196 -1.41 8.34 21.20
CA LYS A 196 -2.64 9.12 21.36
C LYS A 196 -3.84 8.43 20.68
N ALA A 197 -3.64 7.85 19.50
CA ALA A 197 -4.66 7.07 18.82
C ALA A 197 -5.11 5.87 19.67
N GLU A 198 -4.19 5.11 20.26
CA GLU A 198 -4.49 3.97 21.13
C GLU A 198 -5.40 4.35 22.31
N GLN A 199 -5.14 5.51 22.92
CA GLN A 199 -5.94 6.01 24.05
C GLN A 199 -7.35 6.45 23.65
N ASN A 200 -7.52 7.02 22.47
CA ASN A 200 -8.75 7.66 22.05
C ASN A 200 -9.65 6.77 21.19
N ILE A 201 -9.08 5.90 20.35
CA ILE A 201 -9.83 5.09 19.39
C ILE A 201 -10.75 4.06 20.03
N VAL A 202 -10.53 3.72 21.27
CA VAL A 202 -11.41 2.83 22.06
C VAL A 202 -12.84 3.40 22.17
N ASN A 203 -13.00 4.70 21.98
CA ASN A 203 -14.28 5.40 21.98
C ASN A 203 -14.96 5.39 20.59
N LEU A 204 -14.29 4.91 19.54
CA LEU A 204 -14.89 4.75 18.22
C LEU A 204 -15.71 3.45 18.18
N THR A 205 -17.01 3.56 18.39
CA THR A 205 -17.91 2.40 18.47
C THR A 205 -18.37 1.85 17.12
N ASP A 206 -18.25 2.66 16.05
CA ASP A 206 -18.66 2.32 14.69
C ASP A 206 -17.52 2.58 13.68
N THR A 207 -16.95 1.50 13.13
CA THR A 207 -15.89 1.57 12.11
C THR A 207 -16.42 1.78 10.69
N ARG A 208 -17.73 2.03 10.52
CA ARG A 208 -18.38 2.15 9.21
C ARG A 208 -18.05 0.97 8.28
N SER A 209 -18.25 -0.24 8.79
CA SER A 209 -17.92 -1.49 8.08
C SER A 209 -16.44 -1.58 7.67
N ASN A 210 -15.54 -1.35 8.61
CA ASN A 210 -14.07 -1.41 8.44
C ASN A 210 -13.46 -0.35 7.48
N VAL A 211 -14.22 0.68 7.14
CA VAL A 211 -13.71 1.85 6.41
C VAL A 211 -12.89 2.76 7.33
N LEU A 212 -13.21 2.79 8.62
CA LEU A 212 -12.44 3.48 9.65
C LEU A 212 -11.61 2.47 10.47
N PRO A 213 -10.41 2.88 10.93
CA PRO A 213 -9.57 2.03 11.76
C PRO A 213 -10.19 1.81 13.16
N ASP A 214 -9.88 0.69 13.77
CA ASP A 214 -10.15 0.40 15.18
C ASP A 214 -8.84 0.19 15.98
N LEU A 215 -8.95 -0.22 17.23
CA LEU A 215 -7.79 -0.46 18.09
C LEU A 215 -6.84 -1.53 17.51
N ALA A 216 -7.38 -2.57 16.88
CA ALA A 216 -6.55 -3.59 16.25
C ALA A 216 -5.70 -2.98 15.11
N CYS A 217 -6.27 -2.03 14.34
CA CYS A 217 -5.56 -1.31 13.30
C CYS A 217 -4.45 -0.41 13.85
N VAL A 218 -4.68 0.24 14.99
CA VAL A 218 -3.64 1.03 15.68
C VAL A 218 -2.48 0.13 16.11
N TYR A 219 -2.77 -1.05 16.66
CA TYR A 219 -1.72 -2.04 16.98
C TYR A 219 -0.98 -2.52 15.73
N GLY A 220 -1.69 -2.75 14.64
CA GLY A 220 -1.09 -3.10 13.35
C GLY A 220 -0.16 -2.01 12.80
N LEU A 221 -0.55 -0.73 12.93
CA LEU A 221 0.32 0.39 12.56
C LEU A 221 1.56 0.48 13.45
N LYS A 222 1.42 0.23 14.76
CA LYS A 222 2.58 0.14 15.67
C LYS A 222 3.49 -1.02 15.30
N ALA A 223 2.95 -2.18 14.94
CA ALA A 223 3.75 -3.30 14.45
C ALA A 223 4.55 -2.92 13.19
N ARG A 224 3.93 -2.27 12.20
CA ARG A 224 4.61 -1.76 11.00
C ARG A 224 5.68 -0.71 11.35
N LEU A 225 5.39 0.20 12.30
CA LEU A 225 6.31 1.23 12.76
C LEU A 225 7.58 0.62 13.38
N TYR A 226 7.40 -0.35 14.28
CA TYR A 226 8.52 -1.00 14.94
C TYR A 226 9.31 -1.92 14.01
N MET A 227 8.69 -2.49 12.96
CA MET A 227 9.43 -3.16 11.87
C MET A 227 10.34 -2.18 11.11
N TRP A 228 9.83 -0.98 10.80
CA TRP A 228 10.64 0.06 10.14
C TRP A 228 11.81 0.54 11.01
N ASN A 229 11.59 0.66 12.32
CA ASN A 229 12.62 1.05 13.30
C ASN A 229 13.48 -0.13 13.79
N GLU A 230 13.32 -1.32 13.21
CA GLU A 230 14.06 -2.54 13.58
C GLU A 230 13.96 -2.91 15.08
N ASN A 231 12.92 -2.44 15.76
CA ASN A 231 12.59 -2.87 17.11
C ASN A 231 11.69 -4.11 17.05
N TYR A 232 12.30 -5.24 16.75
CA TYR A 232 11.59 -6.49 16.47
C TYR A 232 10.79 -7.03 17.64
N ASP A 233 11.28 -6.86 18.88
CA ASP A 233 10.54 -7.30 20.06
C ASP A 233 9.19 -6.58 20.19
N LYS A 234 9.18 -5.26 20.03
CA LYS A 234 7.95 -4.48 20.01
C LYS A 234 7.09 -4.77 18.78
N ALA A 235 7.69 -4.99 17.62
CA ALA A 235 6.96 -5.35 16.41
C ALA A 235 6.17 -6.65 16.62
N ALA A 236 6.80 -7.69 17.16
CA ALA A 236 6.15 -8.97 17.49
C ALA A 236 5.05 -8.80 18.54
N GLU A 237 5.31 -8.01 19.61
CA GLU A 237 4.32 -7.71 20.65
C GLU A 237 3.05 -7.07 20.07
N TYR A 238 3.21 -5.99 19.30
CA TYR A 238 2.07 -5.27 18.74
C TYR A 238 1.36 -6.03 17.62
N ALA A 239 2.08 -6.83 16.83
CA ALA A 239 1.46 -7.75 15.89
C ALA A 239 0.55 -8.77 16.60
N ARG A 240 1.03 -9.37 17.70
CA ARG A 240 0.22 -10.27 18.55
C ARG A 240 -0.98 -9.56 19.18
N LYS A 241 -0.81 -8.33 19.66
CA LYS A 241 -1.93 -7.52 20.16
C LYS A 241 -2.97 -7.25 19.06
N ALA A 242 -2.53 -6.92 17.86
CA ALA A 242 -3.42 -6.72 16.71
C ALA A 242 -4.22 -7.98 16.39
N ILE A 243 -3.57 -9.14 16.31
CA ILE A 243 -4.23 -10.45 16.09
C ILE A 243 -5.30 -10.72 17.16
N ASN A 244 -4.94 -10.54 18.42
CA ASN A 244 -5.84 -10.84 19.54
C ASN A 244 -7.03 -9.87 19.64
N THR A 245 -6.91 -8.66 19.09
CA THR A 245 -7.93 -7.60 19.15
C THR A 245 -8.78 -7.55 17.88
N ALA A 246 -8.26 -8.07 16.76
CA ALA A 246 -8.96 -8.09 15.48
C ALA A 246 -10.30 -8.83 15.58
N LYS A 247 -11.32 -8.27 14.90
CA LYS A 247 -12.66 -8.87 14.84
C LYS A 247 -12.84 -9.78 13.62
N VAL A 248 -11.77 -9.96 12.86
CA VAL A 248 -11.71 -10.79 11.65
C VAL A 248 -10.68 -11.89 11.82
N SER A 249 -10.84 -12.97 11.08
CA SER A 249 -9.89 -14.08 10.99
C SER A 249 -9.23 -14.10 9.62
N PRO A 250 -8.10 -14.81 9.43
CA PRO A 250 -7.52 -14.99 8.11
C PRO A 250 -8.55 -15.53 7.11
N MET A 251 -8.54 -14.97 5.90
CA MET A 251 -9.47 -15.33 4.83
C MET A 251 -9.32 -16.81 4.45
N THR A 252 -10.43 -17.45 4.17
CA THR A 252 -10.46 -18.84 3.69
C THR A 252 -10.21 -18.91 2.19
N GLU A 253 -9.95 -20.12 1.67
CA GLU A 253 -9.89 -20.37 0.23
C GLU A 253 -11.13 -19.82 -0.50
N TYR A 254 -12.33 -20.08 0.05
CA TYR A 254 -13.58 -19.59 -0.54
C TYR A 254 -13.65 -18.06 -0.53
N ASP A 255 -13.24 -17.40 0.55
CA ASP A 255 -13.22 -15.94 0.63
C ASP A 255 -12.33 -15.34 -0.47
N CYS A 256 -11.18 -15.96 -0.76
CA CYS A 256 -10.23 -15.49 -1.76
C CYS A 256 -10.64 -15.80 -3.21
N THR A 257 -11.28 -16.95 -3.45
CA THR A 257 -11.42 -17.51 -4.80
C THR A 257 -12.81 -17.47 -5.40
N ASN A 258 -13.87 -17.16 -4.61
CA ASN A 258 -15.23 -17.11 -5.17
C ASN A 258 -15.35 -16.07 -6.30
N TYR A 259 -16.23 -16.31 -7.28
CA TYR A 259 -16.32 -15.48 -8.48
C TYR A 259 -17.06 -14.15 -8.30
N LYS A 260 -17.75 -13.94 -7.17
CA LYS A 260 -18.53 -12.70 -6.91
C LYS A 260 -17.63 -11.57 -6.47
N THR A 261 -17.30 -11.54 -5.19
CA THR A 261 -16.39 -10.52 -4.61
C THR A 261 -14.97 -11.05 -4.54
N GLY A 262 -14.79 -12.36 -4.41
CA GLY A 262 -13.50 -12.99 -4.19
C GLY A 262 -12.78 -12.31 -3.02
N PHE A 263 -11.51 -12.07 -3.22
CA PHE A 263 -10.67 -11.37 -2.26
C PHE A 263 -11.21 -9.97 -1.85
N ASN A 264 -11.91 -9.26 -2.74
CA ASN A 264 -12.33 -7.86 -2.55
C ASN A 264 -13.55 -7.68 -1.62
N ASP A 265 -13.50 -8.29 -0.44
CA ASP A 265 -14.54 -8.19 0.61
C ASP A 265 -14.00 -7.49 1.85
N ILE A 266 -14.35 -6.21 2.03
CA ILE A 266 -13.91 -5.39 3.16
C ILE A 266 -14.31 -5.99 4.53
N SER A 267 -15.37 -6.79 4.59
CA SER A 267 -15.80 -7.42 5.84
C SER A 267 -14.82 -8.45 6.39
N LYS A 268 -13.86 -8.88 5.57
CA LYS A 268 -12.82 -9.87 5.88
C LYS A 268 -11.51 -9.24 6.33
N TRP A 269 -11.38 -7.92 6.25
CA TRP A 269 -10.16 -7.20 6.58
C TRP A 269 -10.28 -6.39 7.87
N MET A 270 -9.16 -6.12 8.51
CA MET A 270 -9.12 -5.22 9.67
C MET A 270 -9.50 -3.80 9.27
N TRP A 271 -9.03 -3.35 8.09
CA TRP A 271 -9.23 -2.01 7.56
C TRP A 271 -9.15 -2.03 6.03
N GLY A 272 -10.04 -1.32 5.39
CA GLY A 272 -10.09 -1.26 3.93
C GLY A 272 -10.65 0.06 3.41
N SER A 273 -10.58 0.22 2.11
CA SER A 273 -11.24 1.30 1.37
C SER A 273 -12.36 0.70 0.54
N GLN A 274 -13.59 1.19 0.73
CA GLN A 274 -14.75 0.81 -0.06
C GLN A 274 -15.03 1.89 -1.09
N GLN A 275 -14.96 1.53 -2.37
CA GLN A 275 -15.41 2.39 -3.46
C GLN A 275 -16.92 2.23 -3.64
N THR A 276 -17.58 3.33 -3.98
CA THR A 276 -19.01 3.37 -4.28
C THR A 276 -19.24 4.06 -5.62
N SER A 277 -20.41 3.89 -6.22
CA SER A 277 -20.80 4.59 -7.46
C SER A 277 -20.73 6.12 -7.36
N GLU A 278 -20.69 6.67 -6.14
CA GLU A 278 -20.57 8.11 -5.90
C GLU A 278 -19.14 8.64 -5.94
N ASN A 279 -18.13 7.77 -5.77
CA ASN A 279 -16.73 8.19 -5.81
C ASN A 279 -16.33 8.67 -7.21
N SER A 280 -15.49 9.71 -7.25
CA SER A 280 -15.00 10.26 -8.53
C SER A 280 -14.23 9.21 -9.34
N THR A 281 -13.50 8.31 -8.69
CA THR A 281 -12.80 7.19 -9.32
C THR A 281 -13.76 6.27 -10.08
N VAL A 282 -14.86 5.84 -9.47
CA VAL A 282 -15.86 4.98 -10.12
C VAL A 282 -16.58 5.71 -11.24
N LYS A 283 -16.96 6.98 -11.03
CA LYS A 283 -17.63 7.83 -12.04
C LYS A 283 -16.83 8.03 -13.33
N THR A 284 -15.52 7.88 -13.30
CA THR A 284 -14.71 7.89 -14.53
C THR A 284 -14.95 6.68 -15.42
N GLY A 285 -15.45 5.58 -14.87
CA GLY A 285 -15.58 4.27 -15.52
C GLY A 285 -14.28 3.46 -15.55
N ILE A 286 -13.14 4.12 -15.67
CA ILE A 286 -11.84 3.45 -15.97
C ILE A 286 -10.68 3.87 -15.07
N VAL A 287 -10.74 5.02 -14.37
CA VAL A 287 -9.66 5.50 -13.50
C VAL A 287 -9.96 5.06 -12.07
N ASN A 288 -9.91 3.76 -11.80
CA ASN A 288 -10.23 3.16 -10.52
C ASN A 288 -9.45 1.88 -10.26
N TRP A 289 -9.46 1.40 -9.03
CA TRP A 289 -8.76 0.20 -8.60
C TRP A 289 -9.06 -1.02 -9.47
N THR A 290 -10.34 -1.32 -9.70
CA THR A 290 -10.76 -2.54 -10.40
C THR A 290 -10.28 -2.54 -11.86
N SER A 291 -10.34 -1.37 -12.52
CA SER A 291 -9.86 -1.20 -13.90
C SER A 291 -8.37 -1.51 -14.06
N TRP A 292 -7.57 -1.27 -13.03
CA TRP A 292 -6.12 -1.46 -13.07
C TRP A 292 -5.63 -2.77 -12.45
N LEU A 293 -6.37 -3.34 -11.51
CA LEU A 293 -5.92 -4.53 -10.75
C LEU A 293 -6.68 -5.80 -11.12
N SER A 294 -7.92 -5.70 -11.63
CA SER A 294 -8.69 -6.87 -12.02
C SER A 294 -8.50 -7.20 -13.50
N ASN A 295 -7.89 -8.36 -13.76
CA ASN A 295 -7.77 -8.89 -15.13
C ASN A 295 -9.10 -9.36 -15.73
N GLN A 296 -10.17 -9.40 -14.95
CA GLN A 296 -11.46 -9.99 -15.35
C GLN A 296 -12.53 -8.94 -15.68
N THR A 297 -12.14 -7.78 -16.20
CA THR A 297 -13.07 -6.72 -16.62
C THR A 297 -12.95 -6.45 -18.11
N THR A 298 -14.05 -6.02 -18.75
CA THR A 298 -14.07 -5.59 -20.15
C THR A 298 -13.91 -4.07 -20.30
N TYR A 299 -14.11 -3.31 -19.23
CA TYR A 299 -13.97 -1.86 -19.20
C TYR A 299 -12.59 -1.38 -18.71
N GLY A 300 -11.77 -2.27 -18.15
CA GLY A 300 -10.52 -1.93 -17.49
C GLY A 300 -9.37 -1.57 -18.43
N TYR A 301 -8.31 -0.97 -17.85
CA TYR A 301 -7.03 -0.80 -18.52
C TYR A 301 -6.23 -2.10 -18.63
N VAL A 302 -6.48 -3.04 -17.73
CA VAL A 302 -5.98 -4.41 -17.83
C VAL A 302 -7.16 -5.35 -18.07
N GLY A 303 -6.88 -6.58 -18.49
CA GLY A 303 -7.87 -7.63 -18.63
C GLY A 303 -8.46 -7.77 -20.03
N TYR A 304 -9.74 -8.12 -20.10
CA TYR A 304 -10.42 -8.54 -21.34
C TYR A 304 -10.80 -7.41 -22.30
N GLY A 305 -10.53 -6.16 -21.97
CA GLY A 305 -10.81 -5.02 -22.83
C GLY A 305 -10.08 -5.15 -24.18
N GLU A 306 -10.79 -4.90 -25.28
CA GLU A 306 -10.23 -5.02 -26.65
C GLU A 306 -9.05 -4.10 -26.90
N ALA A 307 -9.02 -2.95 -26.23
CA ALA A 307 -8.00 -1.92 -26.46
C ALA A 307 -6.65 -2.28 -25.86
N ASN A 308 -6.58 -3.10 -24.81
CA ASN A 308 -5.39 -3.17 -24.00
C ASN A 308 -4.67 -4.52 -24.01
N ASN A 309 -5.37 -5.63 -24.00
CA ASN A 309 -4.79 -6.96 -23.99
C ASN A 309 -3.51 -7.06 -23.11
N ASP A 310 -3.58 -6.42 -21.94
CA ASP A 310 -2.53 -6.31 -20.95
C ASP A 310 -3.02 -6.92 -19.65
N TYR A 311 -2.17 -7.64 -18.95
CA TYR A 311 -2.55 -8.39 -17.76
C TYR A 311 -1.53 -8.17 -16.66
N ASN A 312 -2.01 -8.09 -15.41
CA ASN A 312 -1.16 -8.20 -14.24
C ASN A 312 -0.85 -9.67 -13.98
N GLU A 313 0.43 -9.99 -13.97
CA GLU A 313 0.92 -11.34 -13.72
C GLU A 313 1.82 -11.38 -12.49
N ILE A 314 1.87 -12.54 -11.86
CA ILE A 314 2.90 -12.86 -10.87
C ILE A 314 4.21 -13.25 -11.59
N ASP A 315 5.36 -12.90 -11.01
CA ASP A 315 6.66 -13.42 -11.50
C ASP A 315 6.61 -14.95 -11.56
N LYS A 316 7.05 -15.51 -12.70
CA LYS A 316 6.99 -16.94 -12.96
C LYS A 316 7.70 -17.77 -11.89
N ARG A 317 8.90 -17.38 -11.44
CA ARG A 317 9.64 -18.10 -10.40
C ARG A 317 8.94 -18.05 -9.05
N MET A 318 8.31 -16.90 -8.75
CA MET A 318 7.50 -16.76 -7.54
C MET A 318 6.31 -17.72 -7.57
N TYR A 319 5.58 -17.78 -8.69
CA TYR A 319 4.48 -18.72 -8.88
C TYR A 319 4.94 -20.18 -8.77
N GLU A 320 6.05 -20.55 -9.41
CA GLU A 320 6.61 -21.90 -9.39
C GLU A 320 7.06 -22.34 -7.99
N ARG A 321 7.48 -21.41 -7.13
CA ARG A 321 7.85 -21.68 -5.74
C ARG A 321 6.64 -21.93 -4.82
N ILE A 322 5.43 -21.46 -5.18
CA ILE A 322 4.21 -21.74 -4.41
C ILE A 322 3.86 -23.22 -4.58
N SER A 323 3.61 -23.92 -3.46
CA SER A 323 3.16 -25.32 -3.48
C SER A 323 1.82 -25.47 -4.20
N ASP A 324 1.62 -26.59 -4.91
CA ASP A 324 0.34 -26.90 -5.57
C ASP A 324 -0.78 -27.22 -4.56
N THR A 325 -0.45 -27.46 -3.30
CA THR A 325 -1.41 -27.64 -2.20
C THR A 325 -1.75 -26.34 -1.46
N ASP A 326 -1.05 -25.24 -1.78
CA ASP A 326 -1.35 -23.89 -1.28
C ASP A 326 -2.42 -23.24 -2.14
N PHE A 327 -3.59 -22.99 -1.58
CA PHE A 327 -4.70 -22.44 -2.35
C PHE A 327 -4.42 -21.04 -2.94
N ARG A 328 -3.48 -20.26 -2.40
CA ARG A 328 -3.10 -18.95 -2.95
C ARG A 328 -2.56 -19.06 -4.38
N LYS A 329 -2.07 -20.23 -4.78
CA LYS A 329 -1.69 -20.51 -6.17
C LYS A 329 -2.88 -20.43 -7.12
N LEU A 330 -4.11 -20.67 -6.63
CA LEU A 330 -5.37 -20.53 -7.38
C LEU A 330 -5.78 -19.07 -7.62
N GLU A 331 -5.12 -18.11 -6.99
CA GLU A 331 -5.28 -16.68 -7.28
C GLU A 331 -4.61 -16.24 -8.60
N PHE A 332 -3.96 -17.19 -9.27
CA PHE A 332 -3.27 -16.97 -10.55
C PHE A 332 -3.66 -18.05 -11.56
N LYS A 333 -3.78 -17.67 -12.84
CA LYS A 333 -4.04 -18.63 -13.91
C LYS A 333 -2.85 -19.57 -14.06
N ALA A 334 -3.10 -20.85 -13.85
CA ALA A 334 -2.09 -21.89 -14.01
C ALA A 334 -1.69 -22.09 -15.49
N PRO A 335 -0.45 -22.51 -15.79
CA PRO A 335 -0.07 -22.92 -17.13
C PRO A 335 -0.95 -24.02 -17.68
N GLU A 336 -1.19 -23.99 -19.00
CA GLU A 336 -1.96 -25.02 -19.69
C GLU A 336 -1.33 -26.41 -19.47
N GLY A 337 -2.16 -27.42 -19.23
CA GLY A 337 -1.73 -28.79 -18.97
C GLY A 337 -1.20 -29.03 -17.54
N SER A 338 -1.15 -28.02 -16.67
CA SER A 338 -0.83 -28.23 -15.25
C SER A 338 -2.03 -28.80 -14.47
N GLU A 339 -1.77 -29.42 -13.32
CA GLU A 339 -2.83 -29.99 -12.46
C GLU A 339 -3.83 -28.96 -11.92
N LEU A 340 -3.45 -27.68 -11.90
CA LEU A 340 -4.26 -26.59 -11.41
C LEU A 340 -5.03 -25.83 -12.51
N ALA A 341 -4.79 -26.15 -13.79
CA ALA A 341 -5.35 -25.40 -14.92
C ALA A 341 -6.87 -25.28 -14.87
N ASP A 342 -7.56 -26.36 -14.49
CA ASP A 342 -9.02 -26.41 -14.42
C ASP A 342 -9.60 -26.04 -13.03
N LYS A 343 -8.73 -25.76 -12.04
CA LYS A 343 -9.15 -25.45 -10.66
C LYS A 343 -9.32 -23.96 -10.39
N VAL A 344 -8.76 -23.10 -11.23
CA VAL A 344 -8.86 -21.64 -11.08
C VAL A 344 -10.28 -21.19 -11.38
N ILE A 345 -10.94 -20.62 -10.37
CA ILE A 345 -12.34 -20.19 -10.47
C ILE A 345 -12.44 -18.91 -11.28
N GLN A 346 -13.17 -18.95 -12.39
CA GLN A 346 -13.44 -17.80 -13.25
C GLN A 346 -14.85 -17.25 -13.01
N ILE A 347 -15.05 -15.97 -13.34
CA ILE A 347 -16.40 -15.41 -13.47
C ILE A 347 -17.13 -16.20 -14.57
N PRO A 348 -18.33 -16.76 -14.32
CA PRO A 348 -18.96 -17.71 -15.23
C PRO A 348 -19.09 -17.23 -16.67
N ASP A 349 -19.50 -15.97 -16.86
CA ASP A 349 -19.71 -15.38 -18.19
C ASP A 349 -18.40 -14.97 -18.89
N MET A 350 -17.26 -15.08 -18.21
CA MET A 350 -15.94 -14.69 -18.71
C MET A 350 -15.02 -15.89 -18.98
N LYS A 351 -15.50 -17.13 -18.81
CA LYS A 351 -14.66 -18.33 -18.95
C LYS A 351 -14.04 -18.47 -20.33
N GLU A 352 -14.79 -18.18 -21.38
CA GLU A 352 -14.32 -18.27 -22.76
C GLU A 352 -13.23 -17.22 -23.03
N LEU A 353 -13.47 -15.96 -22.61
CA LEU A 353 -12.47 -14.89 -22.71
C LEU A 353 -11.21 -15.19 -21.89
N ALA A 354 -11.36 -15.79 -20.72
CA ALA A 354 -10.23 -16.21 -19.91
C ALA A 354 -9.40 -17.29 -20.60
N ALA A 355 -10.04 -18.26 -21.24
CA ALA A 355 -9.35 -19.30 -21.98
C ALA A 355 -8.63 -18.74 -23.23
N GLU A 356 -9.29 -17.82 -23.95
CA GLU A 356 -8.78 -17.26 -25.20
C GLU A 356 -7.66 -16.22 -25.01
N ARG A 357 -7.78 -15.34 -24.01
CA ARG A 357 -6.96 -14.11 -23.95
C ARG A 357 -6.02 -14.05 -22.77
N MET A 358 -6.38 -14.62 -21.62
CA MET A 358 -5.59 -14.47 -20.39
C MET A 358 -4.37 -15.41 -20.41
N PRO A 359 -3.13 -14.90 -20.40
CA PRO A 359 -1.95 -15.73 -20.33
C PRO A 359 -1.80 -16.45 -18.98
N ALA A 360 -0.95 -17.48 -18.92
CA ALA A 360 -0.55 -18.09 -17.66
C ALA A 360 0.07 -17.06 -16.72
N TYR A 361 -0.05 -17.29 -15.43
CA TYR A 361 0.43 -16.41 -14.34
C TYR A 361 -0.41 -15.15 -14.13
N SER A 362 -1.41 -14.86 -14.97
CA SER A 362 -2.32 -13.72 -14.78
C SER A 362 -3.10 -13.84 -13.48
N SER A 363 -3.16 -12.75 -12.72
CA SER A 363 -3.89 -12.70 -11.46
C SER A 363 -5.41 -12.77 -11.67
N VAL A 364 -6.07 -13.56 -10.85
CA VAL A 364 -7.52 -13.57 -10.64
C VAL A 364 -7.89 -13.27 -9.18
N LYS A 365 -6.91 -12.79 -8.39
CA LYS A 365 -7.09 -12.40 -6.99
C LYS A 365 -8.10 -11.27 -6.85
N PHE A 366 -7.90 -10.19 -7.60
CA PHE A 366 -8.78 -9.02 -7.53
C PHE A 366 -9.93 -9.13 -8.51
N ARG A 367 -11.16 -9.01 -7.99
CA ARG A 367 -12.39 -9.21 -8.76
C ARG A 367 -13.24 -7.94 -8.81
N PRO A 368 -14.01 -7.74 -9.88
CA PRO A 368 -15.02 -6.71 -9.88
C PRO A 368 -16.12 -7.06 -8.87
N ASN A 369 -16.71 -6.02 -8.28
CA ASN A 369 -17.81 -6.19 -7.34
C ASN A 369 -18.95 -6.98 -7.96
N GLU A 370 -19.54 -7.89 -7.18
CA GLU A 370 -20.62 -8.84 -7.59
C GLU A 370 -20.26 -9.72 -8.80
N GLY A 371 -18.97 -9.82 -9.17
CA GLY A 371 -18.53 -10.48 -10.39
C GLY A 371 -18.95 -9.74 -11.67
N ASN A 372 -19.36 -8.47 -11.58
CA ASN A 372 -19.80 -7.69 -12.73
C ASN A 372 -18.60 -7.18 -13.54
N ALA A 373 -18.27 -7.92 -14.58
CA ALA A 373 -17.11 -7.64 -15.44
C ALA A 373 -17.35 -6.56 -16.50
N SER A 374 -18.61 -6.14 -16.74
CA SER A 374 -18.96 -5.31 -17.89
C SER A 374 -19.49 -3.91 -17.55
N ASP A 375 -20.12 -3.73 -16.39
CA ASP A 375 -20.64 -2.42 -15.96
C ASP A 375 -19.70 -1.81 -14.90
N PRO A 376 -18.94 -0.74 -15.22
CA PRO A 376 -18.04 -0.10 -14.28
C PRO A 376 -18.75 0.55 -13.08
N ASN A 377 -20.03 0.95 -13.21
CA ASN A 377 -20.76 1.53 -12.08
C ASN A 377 -21.01 0.51 -10.97
N ILE A 378 -21.11 -0.77 -11.32
CA ILE A 378 -21.27 -1.88 -10.38
C ILE A 378 -19.90 -2.49 -10.07
N GLY A 379 -19.20 -2.96 -11.09
CA GLY A 379 -17.97 -3.73 -10.94
C GLY A 379 -16.82 -2.94 -10.31
N ALA A 380 -16.71 -1.64 -10.62
CA ALA A 380 -15.67 -0.81 -10.01
C ALA A 380 -16.02 -0.28 -8.61
N ALA A 381 -17.26 -0.46 -8.15
CA ALA A 381 -17.64 -0.19 -6.76
C ALA A 381 -17.13 -1.30 -5.81
N SER A 382 -15.88 -1.69 -5.97
CA SER A 382 -15.18 -2.74 -5.24
C SER A 382 -14.35 -2.16 -4.08
N ALA A 383 -13.89 -3.02 -3.17
CA ALA A 383 -13.04 -2.63 -2.06
C ALA A 383 -11.57 -3.02 -2.33
N TYR A 384 -10.64 -2.39 -1.60
CA TYR A 384 -9.25 -2.81 -1.52
C TYR A 384 -8.70 -2.66 -0.08
N PRO A 385 -7.76 -3.53 0.35
CA PRO A 385 -7.32 -3.58 1.73
C PRO A 385 -6.32 -2.46 2.06
N LEU A 386 -6.39 -1.94 3.29
CA LEU A 386 -5.38 -1.12 3.93
C LEU A 386 -4.59 -1.91 4.97
N MET A 387 -5.25 -2.86 5.62
CA MET A 387 -4.64 -3.76 6.61
C MET A 387 -5.43 -5.05 6.75
N ARG A 388 -4.71 -6.18 6.74
CA ARG A 388 -5.28 -7.51 6.98
C ARG A 388 -4.64 -8.18 8.19
N VAL A 389 -5.39 -9.05 8.85
CA VAL A 389 -4.88 -9.76 10.03
C VAL A 389 -3.76 -10.73 9.67
N GLU A 390 -3.76 -11.27 8.46
CA GLU A 390 -2.71 -12.14 7.94
C GLU A 390 -1.33 -11.47 7.97
N GLU A 391 -1.27 -10.19 7.62
CA GLU A 391 -0.02 -9.43 7.70
C GLU A 391 0.57 -9.44 9.11
N MET A 392 -0.28 -9.37 10.12
CA MET A 392 0.15 -9.36 11.52
C MET A 392 0.79 -10.69 11.93
N TYR A 393 0.29 -11.83 11.42
CA TYR A 393 0.92 -13.13 11.65
C TYR A 393 2.33 -13.20 11.04
N PHE A 394 2.52 -12.64 9.84
CA PHE A 394 3.84 -12.61 9.20
C PHE A 394 4.79 -11.63 9.88
N ILE A 395 4.31 -10.46 10.33
CA ILE A 395 5.14 -9.53 11.10
C ILE A 395 5.59 -10.19 12.42
N GLU A 396 4.71 -10.86 13.15
CA GLU A 396 5.07 -11.55 14.38
C GLU A 396 6.13 -12.63 14.12
N ALA A 397 5.93 -13.45 13.08
CA ALA A 397 6.85 -14.53 12.75
C ALA A 397 8.24 -14.00 12.35
N GLU A 398 8.30 -13.00 11.46
CA GLU A 398 9.54 -12.39 11.01
C GLU A 398 10.26 -11.69 12.18
N ALA A 399 9.56 -10.82 12.89
CA ALA A 399 10.13 -10.09 14.02
C ALA A 399 10.69 -11.05 15.09
N THR A 400 9.98 -12.13 15.39
CA THR A 400 10.47 -13.18 16.30
C THR A 400 11.70 -13.89 15.75
N ALA A 401 11.77 -14.13 14.43
CA ALA A 401 12.87 -14.84 13.81
C ALA A 401 14.21 -14.10 13.93
N HIS A 402 14.21 -12.78 14.01
CA HIS A 402 15.44 -11.99 14.19
C HIS A 402 16.21 -12.34 15.47
N SER A 403 15.52 -12.72 16.55
CA SER A 403 16.15 -13.13 17.81
C SER A 403 16.04 -14.64 18.06
N ASN A 404 15.01 -15.30 17.52
CA ASN A 404 14.74 -16.72 17.71
C ASN A 404 14.20 -17.34 16.42
N PRO A 405 15.06 -17.73 15.46
CA PRO A 405 14.65 -18.26 14.18
C PRO A 405 13.83 -19.57 14.30
N ALA A 406 14.09 -20.41 15.29
CA ALA A 406 13.30 -21.62 15.53
C ALA A 406 11.83 -21.28 15.90
N LYS A 407 11.61 -20.26 16.70
CA LYS A 407 10.26 -19.81 17.07
C LYS A 407 9.58 -19.08 15.91
N GLY A 408 10.28 -18.25 15.15
CA GLY A 408 9.75 -17.62 13.94
C GLY A 408 9.30 -18.66 12.91
N LYS A 409 10.10 -19.70 12.71
CA LYS A 409 9.75 -20.86 11.89
C LYS A 409 8.48 -21.56 12.37
N GLU A 410 8.37 -21.86 13.69
CA GLU A 410 7.17 -22.46 14.28
C GLU A 410 5.90 -21.61 14.01
N LEU A 411 6.02 -20.28 14.13
CA LEU A 411 4.90 -19.36 13.93
C LEU A 411 4.43 -19.36 12.45
N VAL A 412 5.35 -19.27 11.50
CA VAL A 412 4.97 -19.31 10.06
C VAL A 412 4.42 -20.69 9.66
N GLU A 413 5.00 -21.79 10.15
CA GLU A 413 4.47 -23.14 9.91
C GLU A 413 3.05 -23.31 10.47
N SER A 414 2.81 -22.81 11.67
CA SER A 414 1.47 -22.85 12.30
C SER A 414 0.44 -22.09 11.47
N PHE A 415 0.76 -20.86 11.04
CA PHE A 415 -0.13 -20.06 10.19
C PHE A 415 -0.39 -20.76 8.86
N MET A 416 0.67 -21.17 8.16
CA MET A 416 0.55 -21.76 6.84
C MET A 416 -0.26 -23.05 6.85
N ARG A 417 0.01 -23.97 7.78
CA ARG A 417 -0.73 -25.23 7.88
C ARG A 417 -2.19 -25.03 8.27
N THR A 418 -2.48 -24.01 9.06
CA THR A 418 -3.84 -23.75 9.52
C THR A 418 -4.69 -23.08 8.45
N TYR A 419 -4.10 -22.17 7.68
CA TYR A 419 -4.88 -21.24 6.86
C TYR A 419 -4.57 -21.30 5.37
N ARG A 420 -3.45 -21.90 4.92
CA ARG A 420 -3.01 -21.81 3.51
C ARG A 420 -2.72 -23.15 2.87
N ASP A 421 -1.82 -23.92 3.44
CA ASP A 421 -1.34 -25.20 2.91
C ASP A 421 -1.16 -26.20 4.04
N PRO A 422 -2.05 -27.18 4.20
CA PRO A 422 -1.94 -28.19 5.27
C PRO A 422 -0.63 -29.00 5.24
N ASN A 423 0.05 -29.04 4.07
CA ASN A 423 1.29 -29.78 3.87
C ASN A 423 2.54 -28.91 4.02
N TYR A 424 2.39 -27.63 4.34
CA TYR A 424 3.53 -26.70 4.41
C TYR A 424 4.58 -27.14 5.41
N THR A 425 5.84 -27.04 5.00
CA THR A 425 7.02 -27.26 5.83
C THR A 425 8.09 -26.24 5.50
N CYS A 426 8.59 -25.55 6.50
CA CYS A 426 9.75 -24.67 6.38
C CYS A 426 11.02 -25.49 6.60
N ASN A 427 11.80 -25.71 5.56
CA ASN A 427 12.98 -26.62 5.60
C ASN A 427 14.30 -25.91 5.92
N VAL A 428 14.28 -24.61 6.18
CA VAL A 428 15.46 -23.80 6.49
C VAL A 428 15.63 -23.58 7.99
N THR A 429 16.84 -23.24 8.44
CA THR A 429 17.17 -23.16 9.86
C THR A 429 18.05 -21.97 10.25
N SER A 430 18.82 -21.39 9.30
CA SER A 430 19.58 -20.17 9.59
C SER A 430 18.64 -18.97 9.77
N THR A 431 19.05 -17.98 10.54
CA THR A 431 18.23 -16.78 10.78
C THR A 431 17.84 -16.11 9.46
N ASP A 432 18.78 -15.88 8.58
CA ASP A 432 18.56 -15.18 7.31
C ASP A 432 17.62 -15.97 6.38
N ASP A 433 17.82 -17.30 6.29
CA ASP A 433 16.96 -18.14 5.45
C ASP A 433 15.54 -18.25 6.01
N VAL A 434 15.38 -18.30 7.33
CA VAL A 434 14.04 -18.32 7.98
C VAL A 434 13.31 -16.99 7.73
N ILE A 435 14.01 -15.86 7.86
CA ILE A 435 13.43 -14.54 7.55
C ILE A 435 13.07 -14.46 6.06
N GLU A 436 13.94 -14.90 5.16
CA GLU A 436 13.65 -14.91 3.72
C GLU A 436 12.42 -15.75 3.40
N GLU A 437 12.28 -16.93 3.99
CA GLU A 437 11.13 -17.80 3.79
C GLU A 437 9.84 -17.15 4.33
N ILE A 438 9.86 -16.56 5.53
CA ILE A 438 8.70 -15.85 6.09
C ILE A 438 8.31 -14.68 5.18
N VAL A 439 9.27 -13.89 4.73
CA VAL A 439 9.05 -12.75 3.83
C VAL A 439 8.54 -13.22 2.48
N PHE A 440 9.03 -14.33 1.94
CA PHE A 440 8.49 -14.93 0.72
C PHE A 440 7.01 -15.27 0.88
N GLN A 441 6.64 -15.95 1.96
CA GLN A 441 5.24 -16.30 2.24
C GLN A 441 4.37 -15.06 2.42
N LYS A 442 4.89 -14.01 3.06
CA LYS A 442 4.23 -12.70 3.19
C LYS A 442 4.04 -12.03 1.82
N ARG A 443 5.03 -12.08 0.94
CA ARG A 443 4.97 -11.52 -0.43
C ARG A 443 3.88 -12.21 -1.27
N VAL A 444 3.76 -13.54 -1.17
CA VAL A 444 2.66 -14.29 -1.80
C VAL A 444 1.30 -13.86 -1.22
N GLU A 445 1.21 -13.77 0.10
CA GLU A 445 -0.03 -13.37 0.79
C GLU A 445 -0.51 -11.97 0.41
N LEU A 446 0.41 -11.02 0.41
CA LEU A 446 0.11 -9.60 0.20
C LEU A 446 0.40 -9.13 -1.24
N TRP A 447 0.47 -10.08 -2.19
CA TRP A 447 0.68 -9.75 -3.60
C TRP A 447 -0.40 -8.79 -4.11
N GLY A 448 0.00 -7.70 -4.74
CA GLY A 448 -0.90 -6.66 -5.24
C GLY A 448 -1.45 -5.68 -4.18
N GLU A 449 -0.99 -5.77 -2.91
CA GLU A 449 -1.50 -4.95 -1.80
C GLU A 449 -0.53 -3.83 -1.36
N GLY A 450 0.57 -3.64 -2.08
CA GLY A 450 1.51 -2.53 -1.90
C GLY A 450 2.37 -2.60 -0.64
N GLN A 451 2.42 -3.73 0.07
CA GLN A 451 3.21 -3.87 1.29
C GLN A 451 4.60 -4.47 1.05
N THR A 452 4.75 -5.30 0.05
CA THR A 452 6.01 -5.98 -0.29
C THR A 452 7.17 -5.01 -0.58
N PHE A 453 6.87 -3.87 -1.18
CA PHE A 453 7.83 -2.79 -1.40
C PHE A 453 8.61 -2.42 -0.13
N PHE A 454 7.93 -2.33 0.99
CA PHE A 454 8.53 -1.92 2.26
C PHE A 454 9.46 -2.98 2.84
N ASP A 455 9.13 -4.27 2.67
CA ASP A 455 9.98 -5.36 3.12
C ASP A 455 11.24 -5.49 2.25
N ILE A 456 11.10 -5.40 0.93
CA ILE A 456 12.24 -5.38 0.00
C ILE A 456 13.19 -4.23 0.34
N LYS A 457 12.63 -3.03 0.57
CA LYS A 457 13.42 -1.86 0.90
C LYS A 457 14.14 -2.01 2.24
N ARG A 458 13.45 -2.39 3.29
CA ARG A 458 13.99 -2.55 4.64
C ARG A 458 15.08 -3.63 4.71
N LEU A 459 14.83 -4.79 4.10
CA LEU A 459 15.74 -5.93 4.11
C LEU A 459 16.86 -5.84 3.07
N ASN A 460 16.90 -4.76 2.29
CA ASN A 460 17.90 -4.57 1.23
C ASN A 460 17.92 -5.71 0.22
N TYR A 461 16.75 -6.25 -0.14
CA TYR A 461 16.65 -7.33 -1.11
C TYR A 461 16.82 -6.84 -2.53
N SER A 462 17.46 -7.67 -3.35
CA SER A 462 17.55 -7.45 -4.79
C SER A 462 16.22 -7.69 -5.48
N VAL A 463 15.95 -6.92 -6.54
CA VAL A 463 14.89 -7.18 -7.51
C VAL A 463 15.52 -7.78 -8.76
N THR A 464 15.05 -8.95 -9.17
CA THR A 464 15.56 -9.67 -10.34
C THR A 464 14.41 -10.00 -11.26
N ARG A 465 14.29 -9.27 -12.38
CA ARG A 465 13.23 -9.42 -13.38
C ARG A 465 13.75 -10.07 -14.69
N GLY A 466 15.03 -9.91 -14.97
CA GLY A 466 15.72 -10.51 -16.13
C GLY A 466 16.39 -11.83 -15.76
N TYR A 467 15.88 -12.93 -16.31
CA TYR A 467 16.44 -14.29 -16.18
C TYR A 467 15.94 -15.15 -17.37
N PRO A 468 16.61 -16.28 -17.70
CA PRO A 468 16.19 -17.14 -18.81
C PRO A 468 14.74 -17.64 -18.64
N GLY A 469 13.92 -17.43 -19.65
CA GLY A 469 12.51 -17.84 -19.66
C GLY A 469 11.59 -16.99 -18.77
N THR A 470 11.99 -15.78 -18.38
CA THR A 470 11.18 -14.84 -17.62
C THR A 470 9.89 -14.43 -18.36
N ASN A 471 8.81 -14.22 -17.62
CA ASN A 471 7.58 -13.64 -18.17
C ASN A 471 7.54 -12.10 -18.11
N TRP A 472 8.58 -11.44 -17.59
CA TRP A 472 8.68 -9.99 -17.60
C TRP A 472 8.80 -9.44 -19.01
N TYR A 473 8.12 -8.33 -19.28
CA TYR A 473 8.22 -7.59 -20.54
C TYR A 473 9.66 -7.06 -20.75
N ASP A 474 10.16 -7.11 -21.96
CA ASP A 474 11.58 -6.87 -22.27
C ASP A 474 12.17 -5.60 -21.67
N LEU A 475 11.44 -4.47 -21.74
CA LEU A 475 11.91 -3.19 -21.24
C LEU A 475 11.87 -3.06 -19.69
N THR A 476 11.23 -4.00 -19.01
CA THR A 476 11.14 -4.03 -17.54
C THR A 476 12.09 -5.03 -16.89
N ARG A 477 12.90 -5.75 -17.67
CA ARG A 477 13.86 -6.76 -17.20
C ARG A 477 15.08 -6.13 -16.55
N LEU A 478 14.85 -5.45 -15.43
CA LEU A 478 15.88 -4.78 -14.64
C LEU A 478 16.30 -5.67 -13.48
N ASN A 479 17.62 -5.78 -13.24
CA ASN A 479 18.19 -6.51 -12.13
C ASN A 479 18.99 -5.56 -11.25
N THR A 480 18.80 -5.67 -9.93
CA THR A 480 19.49 -4.83 -8.95
C THR A 480 20.39 -5.66 -8.05
N ASP A 481 21.42 -5.02 -7.50
CA ASP A 481 22.21 -5.55 -6.41
C ASP A 481 21.80 -4.84 -5.11
N GLY A 482 21.01 -5.52 -4.29
CA GLY A 482 20.30 -4.92 -3.18
C GLY A 482 19.05 -4.13 -3.61
N ARG A 483 18.49 -3.34 -2.69
CA ARG A 483 17.28 -2.56 -2.95
C ARG A 483 17.45 -1.67 -4.17
N PRO A 484 16.40 -1.57 -5.01
CA PRO A 484 16.43 -0.68 -6.17
C PRO A 484 16.56 0.81 -5.79
N ALA A 485 17.30 1.57 -6.61
CA ALA A 485 17.39 3.02 -6.46
C ALA A 485 16.01 3.70 -6.51
N TRP A 486 15.10 3.19 -7.35
CA TRP A 486 13.73 3.71 -7.49
C TRP A 486 12.85 3.53 -6.24
N MET A 487 13.32 2.82 -5.21
CA MET A 487 12.63 2.75 -3.91
C MET A 487 12.94 3.94 -2.99
N ASN A 488 13.79 4.87 -3.43
CA ASN A 488 14.07 6.14 -2.75
C ASN A 488 13.37 7.27 -3.51
N LEU A 489 12.08 7.48 -3.22
CA LEU A 489 11.27 8.49 -3.90
C LEU A 489 11.82 9.90 -3.67
N VAL A 490 11.60 10.79 -4.63
CA VAL A 490 12.05 12.18 -4.58
C VAL A 490 10.87 13.13 -4.29
N LEU A 491 11.14 14.21 -3.57
CA LEU A 491 10.16 15.27 -3.35
C LEU A 491 9.89 16.01 -4.66
N LEU A 492 8.69 16.55 -4.79
CA LEU A 492 8.31 17.40 -5.91
C LEU A 492 9.22 18.66 -5.98
N SER A 493 9.72 18.97 -7.17
CA SER A 493 10.64 20.13 -7.37
C SER A 493 10.06 21.47 -6.89
N THR A 494 8.75 21.66 -7.04
CA THR A 494 8.08 22.88 -6.60
C THR A 494 7.97 23.04 -5.08
N GLU A 495 8.18 21.97 -4.32
CA GLU A 495 8.24 22.06 -2.84
C GLU A 495 9.30 23.04 -2.39
N GLY A 496 10.50 23.01 -2.99
CA GLY A 496 11.56 23.97 -2.70
C GLY A 496 11.24 25.44 -3.01
N ASN A 497 10.17 25.74 -3.76
CA ASN A 497 9.72 27.11 -4.00
C ASN A 497 8.95 27.67 -2.79
N ASN A 498 8.26 26.82 -2.06
CA ASN A 498 7.40 27.17 -0.94
C ASN A 498 8.04 26.84 0.42
N ASN A 499 8.98 25.89 0.45
CA ASN A 499 9.70 25.47 1.65
C ASN A 499 11.21 25.57 1.41
N GLN A 500 11.84 26.59 1.99
CA GLN A 500 13.26 26.88 1.74
C GLN A 500 14.18 25.81 2.34
N ALA A 501 13.76 25.15 3.41
CA ALA A 501 14.58 24.17 4.12
C ALA A 501 14.79 22.85 3.33
N VAL A 502 13.98 22.57 2.33
CA VAL A 502 14.15 21.36 1.48
C VAL A 502 14.98 21.62 0.22
N ARG A 503 15.37 22.88 -0.05
CA ARG A 503 16.18 23.21 -1.23
C ARG A 503 17.53 22.51 -1.18
N GLY A 504 17.87 21.81 -2.26
CA GLY A 504 19.11 21.05 -2.33
C GLY A 504 19.18 19.83 -1.40
N MET A 505 18.07 19.46 -0.75
CA MET A 505 17.99 18.31 0.15
C MET A 505 17.11 17.19 -0.39
N ASN A 506 16.91 17.12 -1.70
CA ASN A 506 16.16 16.05 -2.35
C ASN A 506 17.01 14.78 -2.49
N ASN A 507 16.36 13.63 -2.57
CA ASN A 507 17.04 12.39 -2.93
C ASN A 507 17.60 12.50 -4.36
N PRO A 508 18.68 11.76 -4.68
CA PRO A 508 19.13 11.59 -6.06
C PRO A 508 17.99 11.09 -6.96
N ASP A 509 17.94 11.56 -8.22
CA ASP A 509 16.99 11.05 -9.20
C ASP A 509 17.23 9.54 -9.41
N PRO A 510 16.25 8.68 -9.13
CA PRO A 510 16.44 7.24 -9.21
C PRO A 510 16.23 6.69 -10.64
N SER A 511 15.94 7.55 -11.61
CA SER A 511 15.62 7.12 -12.98
C SER A 511 16.87 6.70 -13.77
N ASP A 512 16.68 5.74 -14.66
CA ASP A 512 17.70 5.28 -15.63
C ASP A 512 19.02 4.75 -14.99
N VAL A 513 18.93 4.21 -13.77
CA VAL A 513 20.10 3.68 -13.04
C VAL A 513 20.51 2.32 -13.55
N TYR A 514 19.57 1.49 -14.01
CA TYR A 514 19.80 0.09 -14.34
C TYR A 514 19.75 -0.19 -15.83
N THR A 515 20.55 -1.17 -16.26
CA THR A 515 20.56 -1.66 -17.65
C THR A 515 19.57 -2.82 -17.83
N ILE A 516 18.85 -2.80 -18.96
CA ILE A 516 17.92 -3.88 -19.31
C ILE A 516 18.72 -5.17 -19.53
N TRP A 517 18.35 -6.24 -18.82
CA TRP A 517 18.87 -7.57 -19.04
C TRP A 517 18.40 -8.10 -20.40
N LYS A 518 19.31 -8.77 -21.12
CA LYS A 518 19.03 -9.43 -22.40
C LYS A 518 19.41 -10.90 -22.30
N GLU A 519 18.54 -11.75 -22.78
CA GLU A 519 18.83 -13.16 -22.93
C GLU A 519 19.99 -13.31 -23.93
N GLN A 520 21.01 -14.11 -23.56
CA GLN A 520 22.21 -14.38 -24.37
C GLN A 520 21.97 -15.50 -25.36
#